data_1d2450d8e80ba2a047be03ee571cfc76
#
_entry.id   1d2450d8e80ba2a047be03ee571cfc76
#
_cell.length_a   1.000
_cell.length_b   1.000
_cell.length_c   1.000
_cell.angle_alpha   90.00
_cell.angle_beta   90.00
_cell.angle_gamma   90.00
#
_symmetry.space_group_name_H-M   'P 1'
#
loop_
_entity.id
_entity.type
_entity.pdbx_description
1 polymer ?
#
loop_
_entity_poly.entity_id
_entity_poly.type
_entity_poly.pdbx_seq_one_letter_code
_entity_poly.pdbx_strand_id
1 'polypeptide(L)'
;MIIKFGRKVLQWLNFADEDIQLARHALTLSTAVPYRLVAYHAQQCAEKSLKAYLVRHRIDFPYTHNISRLLEICSKPAQWDNPMWDAEELTVYAVTTRYPGEDEEVSRDEALRAIALAELVRKTVQLKLNEDR
;
A
#
# COMPACT_ATOMS: atom_id res chain seq x y z
N MET A 1 -7.77 23.24 14.17
CA MET A 1 -8.95 22.38 14.00
C MET A 1 -8.53 20.92 13.85
N ILE A 2 -9.13 20.04 14.61
CA ILE A 2 -8.88 18.60 14.50
C ILE A 2 -9.76 18.04 13.41
N ILE A 3 -9.16 17.40 12.41
CA ILE A 3 -9.90 16.71 11.36
C ILE A 3 -10.32 15.35 11.92
N LYS A 4 -11.62 15.12 11.97
CA LYS A 4 -12.13 13.82 12.42
C LYS A 4 -12.48 12.97 11.23
N PHE A 5 -11.72 11.92 11.03
CA PHE A 5 -12.07 10.87 10.09
C PHE A 5 -12.90 9.81 10.83
N GLY A 6 -13.74 9.09 10.10
CA GLY A 6 -14.50 8.01 10.70
C GLY A 6 -13.58 6.89 11.22
N ARG A 7 -14.14 6.10 12.14
CA ARG A 7 -13.40 4.97 12.75
C ARG A 7 -12.80 4.04 11.71
N LYS A 8 -13.55 3.70 10.66
CA LYS A 8 -13.08 2.78 9.62
C LYS A 8 -11.89 3.35 8.84
N VAL A 9 -11.90 4.64 8.56
CA VAL A 9 -10.77 5.29 7.88
C VAL A 9 -9.52 5.15 8.73
N LEU A 10 -9.62 5.45 10.02
CA LEU A 10 -8.47 5.35 10.94
C LEU A 10 -7.98 3.91 11.08
N GLN A 11 -8.89 2.93 11.11
CA GLN A 11 -8.51 1.52 11.18
C GLN A 11 -7.71 1.10 9.94
N TRP A 12 -8.16 1.48 8.74
CA TRP A 12 -7.42 1.17 7.51
C TRP A 12 -6.04 1.82 7.51
N LEU A 13 -5.94 3.08 7.93
CA LEU A 13 -4.66 3.77 8.01
C LEU A 13 -3.73 3.12 9.02
N ASN A 14 -4.25 2.71 10.18
CA ASN A 14 -3.45 2.01 11.19
C ASN A 14 -2.94 0.67 10.66
N PHE A 15 -3.77 -0.09 9.97
CA PHE A 15 -3.35 -1.35 9.35
C PHE A 15 -2.26 -1.13 8.30
N ALA A 16 -2.41 -0.07 7.49
CA ALA A 16 -1.38 0.31 6.53
C ALA A 16 -0.06 0.63 7.21
N ASP A 17 -0.12 1.39 8.31
CA ASP A 17 1.08 1.77 9.06
C ASP A 17 1.76 0.57 9.72
N GLU A 18 0.98 -0.39 10.22
CA GLU A 18 1.52 -1.63 10.77
C GLU A 18 2.27 -2.43 9.70
N ASP A 19 1.69 -2.52 8.51
CA ASP A 19 2.33 -3.26 7.43
C ASP A 19 3.67 -2.63 7.01
N ILE A 20 3.72 -1.31 6.86
CA ILE A 20 4.97 -0.67 6.44
C ILE A 20 6.03 -0.70 7.54
N GLN A 21 5.61 -0.61 8.79
CA GLN A 21 6.51 -0.74 9.93
C GLN A 21 7.13 -2.14 9.97
N LEU A 22 6.31 -3.16 9.76
CA LEU A 22 6.80 -4.55 9.73
C LEU A 22 7.77 -4.77 8.57
N ALA A 23 7.44 -4.23 7.38
CA ALA A 23 8.32 -4.34 6.22
C ALA A 23 9.70 -3.73 6.49
N ARG A 24 9.74 -2.53 7.07
CA ARG A 24 11.00 -1.87 7.41
C ARG A 24 11.77 -2.64 8.45
N HIS A 25 11.09 -3.14 9.47
CA HIS A 25 11.75 -3.89 10.54
C HIS A 25 12.37 -5.18 10.02
N ALA A 26 11.69 -5.86 9.11
CA ALA A 26 12.22 -7.09 8.52
C ALA A 26 13.55 -6.88 7.79
N LEU A 27 13.78 -5.68 7.23
CA LEU A 27 15.05 -5.34 6.58
C LEU A 27 16.22 -5.29 7.56
N THR A 28 15.95 -5.14 8.85
CA THR A 28 17.01 -5.04 9.89
C THR A 28 17.47 -6.41 10.38
N LEU A 29 16.88 -7.50 9.91
CA LEU A 29 17.32 -8.83 10.27
C LEU A 29 18.77 -9.03 9.82
N SER A 30 19.58 -9.66 10.66
CA SER A 30 21.02 -9.81 10.41
C SER A 30 21.33 -10.83 9.30
N THR A 31 20.44 -11.82 9.10
CA THR A 31 20.61 -12.85 8.08
C THR A 31 19.25 -13.23 7.51
N ALA A 32 19.27 -13.75 6.29
CA ALA A 32 18.08 -14.33 5.65
C ALA A 32 16.88 -13.39 5.65
N VAL A 33 17.09 -12.13 5.26
CA VAL A 33 16.00 -11.15 5.15
C VAL A 33 14.96 -11.66 4.15
N PRO A 34 13.69 -11.78 4.57
CA PRO A 34 12.64 -12.30 3.68
C PRO A 34 12.12 -11.20 2.77
N TYR A 35 12.86 -10.86 1.73
CA TYR A 35 12.49 -9.76 0.82
C TYR A 35 11.11 -9.93 0.20
N ARG A 36 10.68 -11.16 -0.03
CA ARG A 36 9.34 -11.45 -0.54
C ARG A 36 8.26 -10.92 0.42
N LEU A 37 8.45 -11.15 1.71
CA LEU A 37 7.50 -10.68 2.72
C LEU A 37 7.59 -9.16 2.94
N VAL A 38 8.79 -8.60 2.82
CA VAL A 38 8.97 -7.14 2.85
C VAL A 38 8.12 -6.50 1.75
N ALA A 39 8.24 -7.00 0.53
CA ALA A 39 7.48 -6.49 -0.62
C ALA A 39 5.97 -6.73 -0.46
N TYR A 40 5.58 -7.89 0.08
CA TYR A 40 4.18 -8.20 0.36
C TYR A 40 3.57 -7.18 1.34
N HIS A 41 4.24 -6.92 2.45
CA HIS A 41 3.72 -5.96 3.44
C HIS A 41 3.72 -4.53 2.91
N ALA A 42 4.67 -4.18 2.04
CA ALA A 42 4.64 -2.90 1.34
C ALA A 42 3.39 -2.79 0.45
N GLN A 43 3.08 -3.85 -0.31
CA GLN A 43 1.87 -3.89 -1.12
C GLN A 43 0.62 -3.73 -0.24
N GLN A 44 0.57 -4.44 0.90
CA GLN A 44 -0.55 -4.34 1.83
C GLN A 44 -0.72 -2.92 2.38
N CYS A 45 0.38 -2.24 2.67
CA CYS A 45 0.33 -0.84 3.10
C CYS A 45 -0.35 0.04 2.05
N ALA A 46 0.05 -0.09 0.79
CA ALA A 46 -0.54 0.69 -0.31
C ALA A 46 -2.02 0.36 -0.48
N GLU A 47 -2.37 -0.92 -0.51
CA GLU A 47 -3.75 -1.37 -0.64
C GLU A 47 -4.64 -0.79 0.45
N LYS A 48 -4.21 -0.89 1.69
CA LYS A 48 -4.99 -0.43 2.85
C LYS A 48 -5.10 1.09 2.89
N SER A 49 -4.05 1.80 2.46
CA SER A 49 -4.08 3.26 2.35
C SER A 49 -5.14 3.71 1.35
N LEU A 50 -5.21 3.06 0.19
CA LEU A 50 -6.20 3.37 -0.84
C LEU A 50 -7.61 3.03 -0.36
N LYS A 51 -7.78 1.93 0.38
CA LYS A 51 -9.07 1.56 0.95
C LYS A 51 -9.54 2.59 1.98
N ALA A 52 -8.63 3.15 2.78
CA ALA A 52 -8.97 4.25 3.70
C ALA A 52 -9.54 5.44 2.93
N TYR A 53 -8.92 5.79 1.82
CA TYR A 53 -9.38 6.89 0.97
C TYR A 53 -10.79 6.62 0.41
N LEU A 54 -11.02 5.39 -0.09
CA LEU A 54 -12.33 5.00 -0.62
C LEU A 54 -13.42 5.05 0.45
N VAL A 55 -13.12 4.58 1.65
CA VAL A 55 -14.06 4.64 2.77
C VAL A 55 -14.39 6.10 3.11
N ARG A 56 -13.38 6.97 3.11
CA ARG A 56 -13.59 8.40 3.40
C ARG A 56 -14.56 9.04 2.41
N HIS A 57 -14.49 8.64 1.15
CA HIS A 57 -15.34 9.17 0.09
C HIS A 57 -16.61 8.37 -0.13
N ARG A 58 -16.88 7.35 0.70
CA ARG A 58 -18.06 6.49 0.61
C ARG A 58 -18.18 5.82 -0.76
N ILE A 59 -17.04 5.41 -1.29
CA ILE A 59 -16.98 4.72 -2.57
C ILE A 59 -16.84 3.22 -2.31
N ASP A 60 -17.79 2.44 -2.83
CA ASP A 60 -17.73 0.98 -2.72
C ASP A 60 -16.61 0.45 -3.60
N PHE A 61 -15.95 -0.59 -3.14
CA PHE A 61 -14.88 -1.23 -3.90
C PHE A 61 -14.99 -2.75 -3.79
N PRO A 62 -14.59 -3.46 -4.86
CA PRO A 62 -14.62 -4.91 -4.84
C PRO A 62 -13.55 -5.47 -3.91
N TYR A 63 -13.71 -6.72 -3.50
CA TYR A 63 -12.63 -7.42 -2.81
C TYR A 63 -11.52 -7.67 -3.83
N THR A 64 -10.45 -6.90 -3.73
CA THR A 64 -9.33 -6.97 -4.68
C THR A 64 -8.03 -6.56 -4.00
N HIS A 65 -6.94 -7.17 -4.46
CA HIS A 65 -5.57 -6.80 -4.09
C HIS A 65 -4.87 -6.05 -5.22
N ASN A 66 -5.59 -5.73 -6.29
CA ASN A 66 -5.03 -5.07 -7.46
C ASN A 66 -4.93 -3.57 -7.22
N ILE A 67 -3.70 -3.07 -7.06
CA ILE A 67 -3.43 -1.66 -6.79
C ILE A 67 -3.88 -0.78 -7.95
N SER A 68 -3.66 -1.21 -9.20
CA SER A 68 -4.10 -0.47 -10.38
C SER A 68 -5.61 -0.23 -10.34
N ARG A 69 -6.36 -1.27 -10.00
CA ARG A 69 -7.82 -1.16 -9.90
C ARG A 69 -8.26 -0.18 -8.81
N LEU A 70 -7.61 -0.24 -7.66
CA LEU A 70 -7.91 0.67 -6.56
C LEU A 70 -7.57 2.11 -6.92
N LEU A 71 -6.43 2.34 -7.59
CA LEU A 71 -6.07 3.67 -8.07
C LEU A 71 -7.11 4.22 -9.03
N GLU A 72 -7.61 3.39 -9.95
CA GLU A 72 -8.65 3.78 -10.89
C GLU A 72 -9.93 4.20 -10.17
N ILE A 73 -10.37 3.41 -9.20
CA ILE A 73 -11.60 3.70 -8.45
C ILE A 73 -11.45 5.02 -7.68
N CYS A 74 -10.26 5.30 -7.14
CA CYS A 74 -9.97 6.54 -6.44
C CYS A 74 -9.78 7.74 -7.36
N SER A 75 -9.46 7.52 -8.63
CA SER A 75 -8.92 8.57 -9.51
C SER A 75 -9.86 9.74 -9.75
N LYS A 76 -11.16 9.51 -9.72
CA LYS A 76 -12.14 10.56 -9.98
C LYS A 76 -12.09 11.67 -8.92
N PRO A 77 -12.20 11.37 -7.63
CA PRO A 77 -12.03 12.41 -6.62
C PRO A 77 -10.58 12.80 -6.37
N ALA A 78 -9.65 11.87 -6.49
CA ALA A 78 -8.26 12.11 -6.09
C ALA A 78 -7.42 12.81 -7.14
N GLN A 79 -7.64 12.50 -8.43
CA GLN A 79 -6.83 13.02 -9.54
C GLN A 79 -5.33 12.83 -9.27
N TRP A 80 -4.91 11.54 -9.24
CA TRP A 80 -3.54 11.19 -8.89
C TRP A 80 -2.52 11.76 -9.86
N ASP A 81 -1.41 12.26 -9.32
CA ASP A 81 -0.23 12.62 -10.12
C ASP A 81 0.44 11.35 -10.65
N ASN A 82 1.23 11.52 -11.73
CA ASN A 82 1.87 10.38 -12.40
C ASN A 82 2.62 9.43 -11.47
N PRO A 83 3.44 9.91 -10.47
CA PRO A 83 4.15 8.98 -9.60
C PRO A 83 3.26 8.00 -8.84
N MET A 84 2.01 8.39 -8.53
CA MET A 84 1.10 7.48 -7.83
C MET A 84 0.75 6.25 -8.67
N TRP A 85 0.68 6.41 -9.99
CA TRP A 85 0.36 5.28 -10.88
C TRP A 85 1.46 4.23 -10.91
N ASP A 86 2.70 4.60 -10.56
CA ASP A 86 3.81 3.65 -10.49
C ASP A 86 3.55 2.59 -9.41
N ALA A 87 2.72 2.89 -8.42
CA ALA A 87 2.38 1.93 -7.37
C ALA A 87 1.67 0.69 -7.88
N GLU A 88 1.17 0.69 -9.12
CA GLU A 88 0.58 -0.52 -9.72
C GLU A 88 1.58 -1.68 -9.78
N GLU A 89 2.88 -1.37 -9.80
CA GLU A 89 3.94 -2.38 -9.74
C GLU A 89 3.81 -3.29 -8.52
N LEU A 90 3.21 -2.78 -7.44
CA LEU A 90 3.08 -3.53 -6.18
C LEU A 90 2.13 -4.72 -6.29
N THR A 91 1.24 -4.73 -7.27
CA THR A 91 0.22 -5.78 -7.39
C THR A 91 0.82 -7.18 -7.44
N VAL A 92 2.00 -7.34 -8.07
CA VAL A 92 2.65 -8.64 -8.18
C VAL A 92 3.04 -9.24 -6.83
N TYR A 93 3.15 -8.42 -5.79
CA TYR A 93 3.53 -8.87 -4.45
C TYR A 93 2.33 -9.23 -3.57
N ALA A 94 1.12 -9.15 -4.08
CA ALA A 94 -0.08 -9.43 -3.30
C ALA A 94 -0.22 -10.91 -2.90
N VAL A 95 0.50 -11.79 -3.58
CA VAL A 95 0.43 -13.23 -3.33
C VAL A 95 1.66 -13.67 -2.55
N THR A 96 1.45 -14.26 -1.36
CA THR A 96 2.54 -14.75 -0.51
C THR A 96 2.82 -16.23 -0.70
N THR A 97 1.85 -17.00 -1.19
CA THR A 97 1.98 -18.45 -1.37
C THR A 97 2.37 -18.73 -2.81
N ARG A 98 3.59 -19.19 -3.00
CA ARG A 98 4.12 -19.54 -4.31
C ARG A 98 4.84 -20.88 -4.21
N TYR A 99 4.71 -21.69 -5.25
CA TYR A 99 5.41 -22.96 -5.29
C TYR A 99 6.89 -22.73 -5.61
N PRO A 100 7.80 -23.44 -4.92
CA PRO A 100 9.22 -23.32 -5.23
C PRO A 100 9.49 -23.56 -6.71
N GLY A 101 10.28 -22.68 -7.33
CA GLY A 101 10.66 -22.80 -8.74
C GLY A 101 9.69 -22.19 -9.74
N GLU A 102 8.55 -21.69 -9.31
CA GLU A 102 7.59 -21.05 -10.23
C GLU A 102 7.90 -19.59 -10.48
N ASP A 103 8.52 -18.91 -9.53
CA ASP A 103 8.76 -17.48 -9.58
C ASP A 103 10.19 -17.13 -9.25
N GLU A 104 10.62 -15.99 -9.77
CA GLU A 104 11.90 -15.42 -9.39
C GLU A 104 11.85 -14.92 -7.96
N GLU A 105 12.96 -14.98 -7.26
CA GLU A 105 13.07 -14.44 -5.92
C GLU A 105 13.01 -12.92 -5.98
N VAL A 106 12.38 -12.32 -4.95
CA VAL A 106 12.37 -10.87 -4.80
C VAL A 106 13.75 -10.43 -4.32
N SER A 107 14.36 -9.50 -5.05
CA SER A 107 15.67 -8.97 -4.67
C SER A 107 15.52 -7.89 -3.59
N ARG A 108 16.65 -7.55 -2.95
CA ARG A 108 16.70 -6.44 -2.01
C ARG A 108 16.24 -5.14 -2.67
N ASP A 109 16.73 -4.85 -3.88
CA ASP A 109 16.38 -3.62 -4.59
C ASP A 109 14.90 -3.55 -4.92
N GLU A 110 14.31 -4.67 -5.31
CA GLU A 110 12.86 -4.74 -5.54
C GLU A 110 12.07 -4.48 -4.25
N ALA A 111 12.51 -5.05 -3.14
CA ALA A 111 11.87 -4.84 -1.84
C ALA A 111 11.98 -3.38 -1.39
N LEU A 112 13.14 -2.75 -1.58
CA LEU A 112 13.33 -1.34 -1.24
C LEU A 112 12.46 -0.43 -2.12
N ARG A 113 12.35 -0.75 -3.41
CA ARG A 113 11.45 -0.01 -4.30
C ARG A 113 10.00 -0.16 -3.87
N ALA A 114 9.60 -1.37 -3.49
CA ALA A 114 8.24 -1.62 -3.01
C ALA A 114 7.93 -0.77 -1.78
N ILE A 115 8.84 -0.68 -0.82
CA ILE A 115 8.68 0.19 0.35
C ILE A 115 8.53 1.65 -0.08
N ALA A 116 9.39 2.12 -0.98
CA ALA A 116 9.33 3.51 -1.44
C ALA A 116 7.99 3.84 -2.10
N LEU A 117 7.47 2.94 -2.94
CA LEU A 117 6.17 3.11 -3.57
C LEU A 117 5.03 3.10 -2.54
N ALA A 118 5.08 2.18 -1.58
CA ALA A 118 4.06 2.11 -0.54
C ALA A 118 4.05 3.36 0.34
N GLU A 119 5.22 3.87 0.69
CA GLU A 119 5.34 5.11 1.45
C GLU A 119 4.79 6.30 0.69
N LEU A 120 5.05 6.35 -0.62
CA LEU A 120 4.49 7.39 -1.48
C LEU A 120 2.96 7.34 -1.46
N VAL A 121 2.37 6.15 -1.61
CA VAL A 121 0.91 5.99 -1.57
C VAL A 121 0.37 6.42 -0.21
N ARG A 122 0.97 5.94 0.87
CA ARG A 122 0.51 6.25 2.23
C ARG A 122 0.55 7.76 2.49
N LYS A 123 1.65 8.41 2.13
CA LYS A 123 1.83 9.85 2.32
C LYS A 123 0.84 10.64 1.46
N THR A 124 0.69 10.25 0.20
CA THR A 124 -0.21 10.95 -0.73
C THR A 124 -1.66 10.85 -0.28
N VAL A 125 -2.08 9.67 0.17
CA VAL A 125 -3.43 9.48 0.73
C VAL A 125 -3.63 10.38 1.95
N GLN A 126 -2.65 10.45 2.86
CA GLN A 126 -2.77 11.31 4.04
C GLN A 126 -2.94 12.78 3.64
N LEU A 127 -2.16 13.25 2.66
CA LEU A 127 -2.26 14.62 2.18
C LEU A 127 -3.63 14.90 1.56
N LYS A 128 -4.13 13.97 0.75
CA LYS A 128 -5.47 14.10 0.15
C LYS A 128 -6.57 14.11 1.20
N LEU A 129 -6.48 13.24 2.20
CA LEU A 129 -7.44 13.21 3.30
C LEU A 129 -7.43 14.54 4.07
N ASN A 130 -6.26 15.13 4.27
CA ASN A 130 -6.14 16.41 4.96
C ASN A 130 -6.74 17.58 4.15
N GLU A 131 -6.73 17.48 2.82
CA GLU A 131 -7.34 18.46 1.93
C GLU A 131 -8.88 18.34 1.95
N ASP A 132 -9.41 17.16 2.19
CA ASP A 132 -10.84 16.84 2.14
C ASP A 132 -11.54 17.21 3.46
N ARG A 133 -11.59 18.48 3.77
CA ARG A 133 -12.20 18.99 5.00
C ARG A 133 -13.67 19.33 4.82
#